data_103e304a9151b85c60c93f817cb1f7fa
#
_entry.id   103e304a9151b85c60c93f817cb1f7fa
#
_cell.length_a   1.000
_cell.length_b   1.000
_cell.length_c   1.000
_cell.angle_alpha   90.00
_cell.angle_beta   90.00
_cell.angle_gamma   90.00
#
_symmetry.space_group_name_H-M   'P 1'
#
loop_
_entity.id
_entity.type
_entity.pdbx_description
1 polymer ?
#
loop_
_entity_poly.entity_id
_entity_poly.type
_entity_poly.pdbx_seq_one_letter_code
_entity_poly.pdbx_strand_id
1 'polypeptide(L)'
;MQKQGSGSSIFSLDKYGRDDLRYQGRSLLDPVSSIDDKWRLLPAFLQTKGLVKQHLESFNHFIGTEMKQILLANSVVRSDVDPDFFISFKDIRVRQPQTVDYQQGISHALTPHDCRLRDLTYAGTIAIDIEYTRGKQIVSKRNIEIGRMPIMLRSSHCALADKTPEEMMLLKECPLDPGGYFIIRGVEKVILIQEQLSKNRIIVETDRLGCIGATVQSSTQEKKSKTHIVFGKNGRVSLKHNSLTIDVPVCIIMKAMGVESDKEICELVCGNDSAYLELFASSVEETASMNISTKKAALEFIGAKVKRQFNPGNRIMVKKEPIDEALTLLAEILLAHVPVECDENGEHNFRAKSVYVALMVRRTIQAVKDGGIVDDRDFIGNKRLEL
;
A
#
# COMPACT_ATOMS: atom_id res chain seq x y z
N MET A 1 -37.56 0.43 -30.69
CA MET A 1 -37.43 -1.02 -30.47
C MET A 1 -36.01 -1.27 -29.98
N GLN A 2 -35.83 -1.23 -28.65
CA GLN A 2 -34.58 -1.53 -27.99
C GLN A 2 -34.51 -3.04 -27.78
N LYS A 3 -33.51 -3.69 -28.38
CA LYS A 3 -33.18 -5.09 -28.07
C LYS A 3 -32.44 -5.13 -26.76
N GLN A 4 -33.12 -5.58 -25.71
CA GLN A 4 -32.49 -6.02 -24.48
C GLN A 4 -31.70 -7.30 -24.77
N GLY A 5 -30.38 -7.23 -24.70
CA GLY A 5 -29.51 -8.39 -24.71
C GLY A 5 -29.64 -9.11 -23.37
N SER A 6 -30.32 -10.24 -23.36
CA SER A 6 -30.35 -11.17 -22.23
C SER A 6 -28.99 -11.90 -22.12
N GLY A 7 -28.08 -11.38 -21.31
CA GLY A 7 -26.93 -12.13 -20.87
C GLY A 7 -27.38 -13.26 -19.94
N SER A 8 -27.56 -14.47 -20.50
CA SER A 8 -27.82 -15.66 -19.71
C SER A 8 -26.57 -16.01 -18.89
N SER A 9 -26.63 -15.76 -17.58
CA SER A 9 -25.58 -16.21 -16.64
C SER A 9 -25.56 -17.73 -16.65
N ILE A 10 -24.41 -18.32 -16.97
CA ILE A 10 -24.16 -19.78 -17.08
C ILE A 10 -24.22 -20.48 -15.72
N PHE A 11 -24.22 -19.76 -14.63
CA PHE A 11 -24.57 -20.28 -13.31
C PHE A 11 -26.08 -20.26 -13.15
N SER A 12 -26.78 -21.25 -13.76
CA SER A 12 -28.13 -21.54 -13.33
C SER A 12 -28.07 -22.15 -11.94
N LEU A 13 -28.45 -21.37 -10.96
CA LEU A 13 -28.74 -21.81 -9.59
C LEU A 13 -29.95 -22.74 -9.51
N ASP A 14 -30.35 -23.34 -10.63
CA ASP A 14 -31.53 -24.23 -10.77
C ASP A 14 -31.41 -25.53 -9.96
N LYS A 15 -30.28 -25.86 -9.39
CA LYS A 15 -30.10 -26.97 -8.46
C LYS A 15 -30.39 -26.65 -6.99
N TYR A 16 -30.40 -25.39 -6.62
CA TYR A 16 -30.85 -24.94 -5.30
C TYR A 16 -32.18 -24.25 -5.52
N GLY A 17 -33.27 -24.91 -5.13
CA GLY A 17 -34.63 -24.57 -5.43
C GLY A 17 -34.92 -23.08 -5.55
N ARG A 18 -35.47 -22.65 -6.70
CA ARG A 18 -35.82 -21.24 -7.02
C ARG A 18 -36.75 -20.61 -5.98
N ASP A 19 -37.44 -21.40 -5.19
CA ASP A 19 -38.42 -20.93 -4.20
C ASP A 19 -37.78 -20.36 -2.93
N ASP A 20 -36.55 -20.79 -2.57
CA ASP A 20 -35.84 -20.26 -1.43
C ASP A 20 -35.15 -18.91 -1.70
N LEU A 21 -35.06 -18.49 -2.97
CA LEU A 21 -34.42 -17.24 -3.37
C LEU A 21 -35.43 -16.09 -3.54
N ARG A 22 -36.73 -16.34 -3.35
CA ARG A 22 -37.70 -15.25 -3.35
C ARG A 22 -37.52 -14.42 -2.11
N TYR A 23 -37.07 -13.21 -2.30
CA TYR A 23 -37.14 -12.13 -1.34
C TYR A 23 -38.58 -12.04 -0.84
N GLN A 24 -38.87 -12.62 0.33
CA GLN A 24 -40.21 -12.62 0.92
C GLN A 24 -40.67 -11.20 1.22
N GLY A 25 -41.10 -10.44 0.23
CA GLY A 25 -41.77 -9.14 0.38
C GLY A 25 -40.92 -7.97 0.88
N ARG A 26 -39.61 -8.16 1.11
CA ARG A 26 -38.71 -7.07 1.50
C ARG A 26 -38.03 -6.44 0.29
N SER A 27 -37.89 -5.12 0.31
CA SER A 27 -37.13 -4.38 -0.70
C SER A 27 -35.61 -4.57 -0.50
N LEU A 28 -34.84 -4.53 -1.58
CA LEU A 28 -33.37 -4.47 -1.53
C LEU A 28 -32.86 -3.20 -0.83
N LEU A 29 -33.72 -2.21 -0.63
CA LEU A 29 -33.41 -0.97 0.11
C LEU A 29 -33.63 -1.09 1.62
N ASP A 30 -34.25 -2.17 2.09
CA ASP A 30 -34.47 -2.37 3.51
C ASP A 30 -33.15 -2.64 4.25
N PRO A 31 -32.95 -2.04 5.43
CA PRO A 31 -31.71 -2.23 6.16
C PRO A 31 -31.57 -3.68 6.64
N VAL A 32 -30.37 -4.21 6.53
CA VAL A 32 -30.01 -5.54 7.03
C VAL A 32 -29.92 -5.45 8.54
N SER A 33 -30.82 -6.13 9.25
CA SER A 33 -30.92 -6.07 10.72
C SER A 33 -30.49 -7.38 11.42
N SER A 34 -30.52 -8.51 10.71
CA SER A 34 -30.21 -9.83 11.25
C SER A 34 -29.10 -10.54 10.50
N ILE A 35 -28.51 -11.58 11.13
CA ILE A 35 -27.50 -12.43 10.47
C ILE A 35 -28.13 -13.19 9.31
N ASP A 36 -29.38 -13.65 9.47
CA ASP A 36 -30.12 -14.37 8.42
C ASP A 36 -30.36 -13.53 7.17
N ASP A 37 -30.64 -12.22 7.35
CA ASP A 37 -30.77 -11.29 6.24
C ASP A 37 -29.49 -11.17 5.43
N LYS A 38 -28.31 -11.23 6.10
CA LYS A 38 -27.01 -11.24 5.41
C LYS A 38 -26.82 -12.46 4.52
N TRP A 39 -27.18 -13.63 5.03
CA TRP A 39 -27.09 -14.87 4.25
C TRP A 39 -28.02 -14.91 3.05
N ARG A 40 -29.18 -14.28 3.14
CA ARG A 40 -30.12 -14.15 2.01
C ARG A 40 -29.58 -13.29 0.88
N LEU A 41 -28.63 -12.37 1.16
CA LEU A 41 -27.96 -11.56 0.13
C LEU A 41 -26.89 -12.33 -0.63
N LEU A 42 -26.42 -13.46 -0.13
CA LEU A 42 -25.31 -14.23 -0.72
C LEU A 42 -25.54 -14.61 -2.19
N PRO A 43 -26.71 -15.12 -2.61
CA PRO A 43 -26.95 -15.47 -4.01
C PRO A 43 -26.87 -14.27 -4.94
N ALA A 44 -27.44 -13.11 -4.54
CA ALA A 44 -27.35 -11.87 -5.30
C ALA A 44 -25.92 -11.36 -5.39
N PHE A 45 -25.15 -11.46 -4.31
CA PHE A 45 -23.71 -11.14 -4.30
C PHE A 45 -22.93 -12.02 -5.27
N LEU A 46 -23.12 -13.33 -5.25
CA LEU A 46 -22.45 -14.27 -6.17
C LEU A 46 -22.83 -14.01 -7.63
N GLN A 47 -24.08 -13.62 -7.89
CA GLN A 47 -24.54 -13.28 -9.24
C GLN A 47 -23.89 -12.01 -9.76
N THR A 48 -23.74 -10.97 -8.93
CA THR A 48 -23.20 -9.66 -9.33
C THR A 48 -21.68 -9.59 -9.28
N LYS A 49 -21.07 -10.20 -8.28
CA LYS A 49 -19.61 -10.13 -8.04
C LYS A 49 -18.87 -11.40 -8.46
N GLY A 50 -19.49 -12.58 -8.40
CA GLY A 50 -18.80 -13.86 -8.63
C GLY A 50 -17.71 -14.14 -7.60
N LEU A 51 -16.96 -15.23 -7.85
CA LEU A 51 -15.91 -15.68 -6.93
C LEU A 51 -14.53 -15.05 -7.21
N VAL A 52 -14.25 -14.65 -8.45
CA VAL A 52 -12.91 -14.24 -8.91
C VAL A 52 -12.85 -12.80 -9.41
N LYS A 53 -13.93 -12.05 -9.26
CA LYS A 53 -14.02 -10.67 -9.79
C LYS A 53 -12.92 -9.77 -9.23
N GLN A 54 -12.58 -9.92 -7.94
CA GLN A 54 -11.53 -9.15 -7.30
C GLN A 54 -10.16 -9.40 -7.95
N HIS A 55 -9.83 -10.65 -8.27
CA HIS A 55 -8.60 -11.02 -8.96
C HIS A 55 -8.54 -10.38 -10.35
N LEU A 56 -9.62 -10.52 -11.13
CA LEU A 56 -9.70 -9.98 -12.49
C LEU A 56 -9.64 -8.46 -12.51
N GLU A 57 -10.40 -7.78 -11.65
CA GLU A 57 -10.40 -6.32 -11.56
C GLU A 57 -9.04 -5.76 -11.12
N SER A 58 -8.39 -6.39 -10.12
CA SER A 58 -7.05 -6.00 -9.66
C SER A 58 -6.02 -6.13 -10.78
N PHE A 59 -6.02 -7.26 -11.50
CA PHE A 59 -5.10 -7.48 -12.60
C PHE A 59 -5.33 -6.53 -13.79
N ASN A 60 -6.59 -6.29 -14.15
CA ASN A 60 -6.94 -5.35 -15.21
C ASN A 60 -6.56 -3.91 -14.86
N HIS A 61 -6.76 -3.50 -13.59
CA HIS A 61 -6.33 -2.20 -13.09
C HIS A 61 -4.81 -2.05 -13.11
N PHE A 62 -4.09 -3.08 -12.70
CA PHE A 62 -2.62 -3.10 -12.73
C PHE A 62 -2.10 -2.86 -14.15
N ILE A 63 -2.55 -3.63 -15.13
CA ILE A 63 -2.10 -3.50 -16.52
C ILE A 63 -2.54 -2.17 -17.15
N GLY A 64 -3.81 -1.78 -16.92
CA GLY A 64 -4.40 -0.62 -17.58
C GLY A 64 -3.90 0.72 -17.04
N THR A 65 -3.67 0.80 -15.75
CA THR A 65 -3.43 2.06 -15.04
C THR A 65 -2.11 2.09 -14.28
N GLU A 66 -1.88 1.14 -13.36
CA GLU A 66 -0.75 1.21 -12.44
C GLU A 66 0.61 1.08 -13.14
N MET A 67 0.74 0.19 -14.12
CA MET A 67 1.98 0.05 -14.88
C MET A 67 2.41 1.37 -15.54
N LYS A 68 1.45 2.13 -16.08
CA LYS A 68 1.73 3.45 -16.67
C LYS A 68 2.12 4.48 -15.61
N GLN A 69 1.46 4.46 -14.45
CA GLN A 69 1.81 5.35 -13.35
C GLN A 69 3.22 5.06 -12.80
N ILE A 70 3.59 3.79 -12.67
CA ILE A 70 4.94 3.37 -12.25
C ILE A 70 5.99 3.87 -13.26
N LEU A 71 5.70 3.75 -14.55
CA LEU A 71 6.58 4.25 -15.60
C LEU A 71 6.76 5.77 -15.51
N LEU A 72 5.66 6.52 -15.33
CA LEU A 72 5.70 7.98 -15.23
C LEU A 72 6.46 8.46 -13.98
N ALA A 73 6.33 7.75 -12.86
CA ALA A 73 7.07 8.06 -11.64
C ALA A 73 8.59 7.92 -11.81
N ASN A 74 9.04 6.99 -12.69
CA ASN A 74 10.44 6.73 -12.98
C ASN A 74 10.76 6.99 -14.46
N SER A 75 10.23 8.06 -15.01
CA SER A 75 10.24 8.32 -16.45
C SER A 75 11.62 8.64 -17.04
N VAL A 76 12.56 9.10 -16.23
CA VAL A 76 13.89 9.52 -16.71
C VAL A 76 14.99 8.92 -15.82
N VAL A 77 15.92 8.23 -16.46
CA VAL A 77 17.14 7.74 -15.83
C VAL A 77 18.32 8.49 -16.42
N ARG A 78 19.13 9.11 -15.57
CA ARG A 78 20.35 9.84 -15.96
C ARG A 78 21.58 9.04 -15.56
N SER A 79 22.65 9.19 -16.31
CA SER A 79 23.94 8.60 -15.97
C SER A 79 24.70 9.44 -14.96
N ASP A 80 25.30 8.81 -13.96
CA ASP A 80 26.17 9.48 -12.98
C ASP A 80 27.54 9.86 -13.58
N VAL A 81 27.96 9.15 -14.65
CA VAL A 81 29.26 9.37 -15.31
C VAL A 81 29.17 10.43 -16.40
N ASP A 82 28.06 10.45 -17.16
CA ASP A 82 27.81 11.40 -18.23
C ASP A 82 26.45 12.05 -18.01
N PRO A 83 26.40 13.29 -17.47
CA PRO A 83 25.15 13.98 -17.17
C PRO A 83 24.27 14.26 -18.39
N ASP A 84 24.89 14.33 -19.59
CA ASP A 84 24.18 14.56 -20.86
C ASP A 84 23.49 13.31 -21.38
N PHE A 85 23.87 12.12 -20.85
CA PHE A 85 23.22 10.87 -21.21
C PHE A 85 22.01 10.61 -20.34
N PHE A 86 20.85 10.53 -20.96
CA PHE A 86 19.63 10.13 -20.30
C PHE A 86 18.81 9.13 -21.12
N ILE A 87 18.02 8.32 -20.45
CA ILE A 87 17.00 7.46 -21.04
C ILE A 87 15.66 7.92 -20.50
N SER A 88 14.73 8.27 -21.39
CA SER A 88 13.36 8.65 -21.06
C SER A 88 12.40 7.56 -21.52
N PHE A 89 11.58 7.07 -20.62
CA PHE A 89 10.50 6.11 -20.89
C PHE A 89 9.21 6.87 -21.21
N LYS A 90 8.58 6.58 -22.36
CA LYS A 90 7.41 7.33 -22.84
C LYS A 90 6.11 6.59 -22.63
N ASP A 91 6.06 5.32 -23.01
CA ASP A 91 4.83 4.51 -22.90
C ASP A 91 5.19 3.02 -22.67
N ILE A 92 4.30 2.30 -21.99
CA ILE A 92 4.41 0.89 -21.72
C ILE A 92 3.12 0.20 -22.14
N ARG A 93 3.25 -0.94 -22.82
CA ARG A 93 2.12 -1.73 -23.31
C ARG A 93 2.37 -3.20 -23.09
N VAL A 94 1.33 -3.91 -22.71
CA VAL A 94 1.33 -5.37 -22.64
C VAL A 94 0.54 -5.88 -23.85
N ARG A 95 1.19 -6.71 -24.66
CA ARG A 95 0.54 -7.34 -25.81
C ARG A 95 -0.18 -8.61 -25.38
N GLN A 96 -1.16 -9.02 -26.17
CA GLN A 96 -1.79 -10.32 -25.98
C GLN A 96 -0.79 -11.46 -26.18
N PRO A 97 -1.00 -12.61 -25.49
CA PRO A 97 -0.15 -13.77 -25.64
C PRO A 97 -0.09 -14.25 -27.10
N GLN A 98 1.11 -14.32 -27.64
CA GLN A 98 1.37 -14.80 -29.02
C GLN A 98 2.56 -15.75 -29.01
N THR A 99 2.52 -16.73 -29.89
CA THR A 99 3.65 -17.57 -30.25
C THR A 99 4.11 -17.24 -31.65
N VAL A 100 5.40 -17.16 -31.84
CA VAL A 100 5.99 -16.96 -33.17
C VAL A 100 6.47 -18.31 -33.65
N ASP A 101 5.96 -18.75 -34.79
CA ASP A 101 6.50 -19.91 -35.47
C ASP A 101 7.76 -19.48 -36.19
N TYR A 102 8.90 -19.90 -35.67
CA TYR A 102 10.21 -19.52 -36.20
C TYR A 102 10.47 -20.04 -37.65
N GLN A 103 9.75 -21.07 -38.09
CA GLN A 103 9.89 -21.60 -39.45
C GLN A 103 9.13 -20.78 -40.49
N GLN A 104 7.99 -20.19 -40.10
CA GLN A 104 7.12 -19.46 -41.03
C GLN A 104 7.09 -17.96 -40.79
N GLY A 105 7.62 -17.48 -39.65
CA GLY A 105 7.57 -16.08 -39.27
C GLY A 105 6.15 -15.55 -38.94
N ILE A 106 5.17 -16.46 -38.84
CA ILE A 106 3.79 -16.11 -38.59
C ILE A 106 3.55 -16.15 -37.09
N SER A 107 2.95 -15.07 -36.54
CA SER A 107 2.54 -15.03 -35.17
C SER A 107 1.11 -15.56 -35.04
N HIS A 108 0.92 -16.56 -34.19
CA HIS A 108 -0.37 -17.10 -33.84
C HIS A 108 -0.75 -16.71 -32.42
N ALA A 109 -2.05 -16.49 -32.17
CA ALA A 109 -2.55 -16.30 -30.82
C ALA A 109 -2.30 -17.57 -29.99
N LEU A 110 -1.62 -17.42 -28.86
CA LEU A 110 -1.36 -18.51 -27.93
C LEU A 110 -2.62 -18.78 -27.10
N THR A 111 -3.07 -20.03 -27.09
CA THR A 111 -4.23 -20.42 -26.28
C THR A 111 -3.80 -20.96 -24.91
N PRO A 112 -4.63 -20.77 -23.85
CA PRO A 112 -4.36 -21.38 -22.55
C PRO A 112 -4.25 -22.90 -22.62
N HIS A 113 -5.08 -23.55 -23.45
CA HIS A 113 -5.07 -25.00 -23.66
C HIS A 113 -3.70 -25.48 -24.21
N ASP A 114 -3.16 -24.78 -25.22
CA ASP A 114 -1.83 -25.11 -25.76
C ASP A 114 -0.73 -24.94 -24.71
N CYS A 115 -0.85 -23.93 -23.86
CA CYS A 115 0.10 -23.73 -22.76
C CYS A 115 0.09 -24.88 -21.75
N ARG A 116 -1.08 -25.43 -21.43
CA ARG A 116 -1.19 -26.59 -20.52
C ARG A 116 -0.58 -27.85 -21.14
N LEU A 117 -0.81 -28.08 -22.44
CA LEU A 117 -0.31 -29.26 -23.13
C LEU A 117 1.20 -29.23 -23.41
N ARG A 118 1.74 -28.05 -23.66
CA ARG A 118 3.16 -27.86 -24.04
C ARG A 118 4.05 -27.40 -22.88
N ASP A 119 3.55 -27.39 -21.65
CA ASP A 119 4.25 -26.87 -20.47
C ASP A 119 4.79 -25.44 -20.66
N LEU A 120 4.03 -24.60 -21.37
CA LEU A 120 4.39 -23.22 -21.63
C LEU A 120 3.77 -22.29 -20.58
N THR A 121 4.35 -21.09 -20.48
CA THR A 121 3.76 -20.01 -19.69
C THR A 121 2.87 -19.16 -20.60
N TYR A 122 1.61 -18.97 -20.18
CA TYR A 122 0.67 -18.09 -20.85
C TYR A 122 1.00 -16.63 -20.53
N ALA A 123 1.82 -15.99 -21.38
CA ALA A 123 2.39 -14.68 -21.10
C ALA A 123 2.31 -13.77 -22.33
N GLY A 124 2.02 -12.49 -22.08
CA GLY A 124 2.09 -11.42 -23.05
C GLY A 124 3.45 -10.73 -23.02
N THR A 125 3.86 -10.18 -24.15
CA THR A 125 5.10 -9.41 -24.27
C THR A 125 4.89 -8.00 -23.75
N ILE A 126 5.80 -7.52 -22.91
CA ILE A 126 5.87 -6.14 -22.45
C ILE A 126 6.70 -5.35 -23.46
N ALA A 127 6.12 -4.34 -24.08
CA ALA A 127 6.77 -3.45 -25.02
C ALA A 127 6.78 -2.03 -24.46
N ILE A 128 7.90 -1.33 -24.67
CA ILE A 128 8.14 0.01 -24.16
C ILE A 128 8.60 0.94 -25.27
N ASP A 129 8.21 2.19 -25.19
CA ASP A 129 8.72 3.26 -26.06
C ASP A 129 9.73 4.08 -25.28
N ILE A 130 10.96 4.23 -25.82
CA ILE A 130 12.06 4.93 -25.17
C ILE A 130 12.64 6.02 -26.05
N GLU A 131 13.17 7.05 -25.41
CA GLU A 131 14.05 8.05 -26.02
C GLU A 131 15.34 8.12 -25.23
N TYR A 132 16.46 8.16 -25.91
CA TYR A 132 17.76 8.31 -25.28
C TYR A 132 18.68 9.23 -26.10
N THR A 133 19.64 9.83 -25.42
CA THR A 133 20.67 10.66 -26.06
C THR A 133 21.82 9.80 -26.55
N ARG A 134 22.30 10.10 -27.76
CA ARG A 134 23.54 9.53 -28.32
C ARG A 134 24.42 10.66 -28.82
N GLY A 135 25.33 11.11 -27.97
CA GLY A 135 26.06 12.35 -28.18
C GLY A 135 25.10 13.54 -28.20
N LYS A 136 25.03 14.28 -29.29
CA LYS A 136 24.13 15.45 -29.44
C LYS A 136 22.76 15.12 -30.06
N GLN A 137 22.49 13.86 -30.37
CA GLN A 137 21.26 13.43 -31.03
C GLN A 137 20.34 12.70 -30.05
N ILE A 138 19.03 12.99 -30.13
CA ILE A 138 17.99 12.23 -29.43
C ILE A 138 17.49 11.14 -30.37
N VAL A 139 17.58 9.90 -29.93
CA VAL A 139 17.10 8.71 -30.65
C VAL A 139 15.85 8.17 -29.99
N SER A 140 14.75 8.11 -30.74
CA SER A 140 13.50 7.50 -30.29
C SER A 140 13.37 6.08 -30.84
N LYS A 141 13.11 5.10 -29.97
CA LYS A 141 12.81 3.73 -30.34
C LYS A 141 11.47 3.32 -29.77
N ARG A 142 10.62 2.78 -30.64
CA ARG A 142 9.27 2.30 -30.26
C ARG A 142 9.20 0.78 -30.23
N ASN A 143 8.29 0.27 -29.42
CA ASN A 143 7.98 -1.16 -29.31
C ASN A 143 9.19 -2.04 -28.96
N ILE A 144 10.07 -1.60 -28.08
CA ILE A 144 11.17 -2.44 -27.58
C ILE A 144 10.62 -3.45 -26.61
N GLU A 145 10.83 -4.72 -26.88
CA GLU A 145 10.45 -5.80 -25.98
C GLU A 145 11.44 -5.89 -24.83
N ILE A 146 10.94 -5.74 -23.60
CA ILE A 146 11.75 -5.78 -22.37
C ILE A 146 11.56 -7.07 -21.57
N GLY A 147 10.45 -7.77 -21.79
CA GLY A 147 10.15 -9.00 -21.08
C GLY A 147 8.80 -9.57 -21.39
N ARG A 148 8.44 -10.62 -20.67
CA ARG A 148 7.12 -11.26 -20.75
C ARG A 148 6.45 -11.27 -19.39
N MET A 149 5.15 -11.00 -19.38
CA MET A 149 4.33 -11.03 -18.17
C MET A 149 3.25 -12.09 -18.30
N PRO A 150 3.09 -12.99 -17.32
CA PRO A 150 1.96 -13.92 -17.30
C PRO A 150 0.63 -13.17 -17.34
N ILE A 151 -0.30 -13.66 -18.15
CA ILE A 151 -1.63 -13.07 -18.29
C ILE A 151 -2.65 -13.92 -17.53
N MET A 152 -3.44 -13.24 -16.70
CA MET A 152 -4.51 -13.89 -15.95
C MET A 152 -5.63 -14.31 -16.89
N LEU A 153 -6.10 -15.53 -16.75
CA LEU A 153 -7.18 -16.06 -17.58
C LEU A 153 -8.46 -15.26 -17.35
N ARG A 154 -9.19 -14.99 -18.44
CA ARG A 154 -10.39 -14.14 -18.50
C ARG A 154 -10.18 -12.66 -18.12
N SER A 155 -8.94 -12.21 -18.01
CA SER A 155 -8.64 -10.77 -17.93
C SER A 155 -8.84 -10.10 -19.29
N SER A 156 -8.84 -8.77 -19.32
CA SER A 156 -8.99 -7.97 -20.55
C SER A 156 -7.93 -8.25 -21.63
N HIS A 157 -6.76 -8.77 -21.24
CA HIS A 157 -5.66 -9.12 -22.14
C HIS A 157 -5.61 -10.62 -22.47
N CYS A 158 -6.56 -11.40 -21.96
CA CYS A 158 -6.64 -12.84 -22.24
C CYS A 158 -7.35 -13.07 -23.57
N ALA A 159 -6.92 -14.09 -24.31
CA ALA A 159 -7.59 -14.52 -25.55
C ALA A 159 -9.04 -15.02 -25.31
N LEU A 160 -9.39 -15.35 -24.06
CA LEU A 160 -10.73 -15.78 -23.64
C LEU A 160 -11.62 -14.61 -23.17
N ALA A 161 -11.12 -13.36 -23.21
CA ALA A 161 -11.94 -12.20 -22.87
C ALA A 161 -13.16 -12.11 -23.81
N ASP A 162 -14.32 -11.82 -23.23
CA ASP A 162 -15.58 -11.59 -23.95
C ASP A 162 -16.02 -12.70 -24.93
N LYS A 163 -15.46 -13.91 -24.80
CA LYS A 163 -15.80 -15.08 -25.61
C LYS A 163 -17.14 -15.70 -25.16
N THR A 164 -17.93 -16.10 -26.15
CA THR A 164 -19.18 -16.85 -25.91
C THR A 164 -18.84 -18.28 -25.43
N PRO A 165 -19.76 -18.96 -24.73
CA PRO A 165 -19.57 -20.35 -24.32
C PRO A 165 -19.25 -21.30 -25.49
N GLU A 166 -19.83 -21.06 -26.66
CA GLU A 166 -19.62 -21.84 -27.88
C GLU A 166 -18.18 -21.64 -28.42
N GLU A 167 -17.73 -20.39 -28.46
CA GLU A 167 -16.37 -20.05 -28.87
C GLU A 167 -15.31 -20.63 -27.90
N MET A 168 -15.62 -20.67 -26.61
CA MET A 168 -14.74 -21.29 -25.62
C MET A 168 -14.60 -22.79 -25.83
N MET A 169 -15.71 -23.48 -26.14
CA MET A 169 -15.67 -24.90 -26.48
C MET A 169 -14.83 -25.18 -27.73
N LEU A 170 -14.90 -24.31 -28.74
CA LEU A 170 -14.03 -24.41 -29.92
C LEU A 170 -12.54 -24.26 -29.59
N LEU A 171 -12.21 -23.41 -28.59
CA LEU A 171 -10.86 -23.27 -28.06
C LEU A 171 -10.47 -24.38 -27.06
N LYS A 172 -11.33 -25.38 -26.86
CA LYS A 172 -11.18 -26.48 -25.91
C LYS A 172 -11.05 -26.03 -24.46
N GLU A 173 -11.67 -24.90 -24.13
CA GLU A 173 -11.73 -24.35 -22.78
C GLU A 173 -13.13 -24.54 -22.16
N CYS A 174 -13.17 -24.76 -20.85
CA CYS A 174 -14.41 -24.98 -20.12
C CYS A 174 -15.18 -23.65 -19.97
N PRO A 175 -16.44 -23.56 -20.43
CA PRO A 175 -17.24 -22.35 -20.23
C PRO A 175 -17.57 -22.03 -18.78
N LEU A 176 -17.54 -23.04 -17.89
CA LEU A 176 -17.81 -22.91 -16.46
C LEU A 176 -16.59 -22.46 -15.65
N ASP A 177 -15.41 -22.45 -16.27
CA ASP A 177 -14.20 -21.99 -15.59
C ASP A 177 -14.28 -20.48 -15.34
N PRO A 178 -14.22 -20.00 -14.06
CA PRO A 178 -14.31 -18.59 -13.73
C PRO A 178 -13.06 -17.78 -14.13
N GLY A 179 -11.92 -18.42 -14.43
CA GLY A 179 -10.65 -17.76 -14.65
C GLY A 179 -10.02 -17.20 -13.36
N GLY A 180 -9.28 -16.10 -13.44
CA GLY A 180 -8.67 -15.45 -12.29
C GLY A 180 -7.39 -16.13 -11.80
N TYR A 181 -6.76 -16.96 -12.63
CA TYR A 181 -5.50 -17.66 -12.34
C TYR A 181 -4.53 -17.56 -13.52
N PHE A 182 -3.30 -17.98 -13.30
CA PHE A 182 -2.23 -17.97 -14.28
C PHE A 182 -1.83 -19.38 -14.68
N ILE A 183 -1.34 -19.55 -15.91
CA ILE A 183 -0.70 -20.78 -16.36
C ILE A 183 0.80 -20.51 -16.49
N ILE A 184 1.60 -21.18 -15.66
CA ILE A 184 3.04 -21.04 -15.62
C ILE A 184 3.67 -22.40 -15.81
N ARG A 185 4.38 -22.60 -16.92
CA ARG A 185 4.99 -23.89 -17.30
C ARG A 185 3.95 -25.03 -17.26
N GLY A 186 2.78 -24.77 -17.87
CA GLY A 186 1.69 -25.72 -17.91
C GLY A 186 0.88 -25.89 -16.63
N VAL A 187 1.34 -25.34 -15.50
CA VAL A 187 0.69 -25.48 -14.20
C VAL A 187 -0.17 -24.26 -13.88
N GLU A 188 -1.39 -24.50 -13.44
CA GLU A 188 -2.31 -23.46 -12.99
C GLU A 188 -1.92 -22.93 -11.61
N LYS A 189 -1.79 -21.62 -11.51
CA LYS A 189 -1.36 -20.93 -10.28
C LYS A 189 -2.31 -19.80 -9.94
N VAL A 190 -2.79 -19.78 -8.69
CA VAL A 190 -3.63 -18.71 -8.15
C VAL A 190 -2.80 -17.85 -7.20
N ILE A 191 -2.98 -16.54 -7.29
CA ILE A 191 -2.43 -15.62 -6.29
C ILE A 191 -3.38 -15.58 -5.10
N LEU A 192 -2.87 -15.93 -3.92
CA LEU A 192 -3.66 -15.86 -2.69
C LEU A 192 -3.78 -14.41 -2.22
N ILE A 193 -4.99 -14.03 -1.84
CA ILE A 193 -5.24 -12.73 -1.22
C ILE A 193 -4.51 -12.68 0.13
N GLN A 194 -3.72 -11.62 0.33
CA GLN A 194 -3.02 -11.35 1.58
C GLN A 194 -3.84 -10.38 2.43
N GLU A 195 -4.08 -10.73 3.68
CA GLU A 195 -4.74 -9.89 4.65
C GLU A 195 -3.68 -9.22 5.52
N GLN A 196 -3.69 -7.89 5.57
CA GLN A 196 -2.75 -7.09 6.34
C GLN A 196 -3.47 -5.99 7.10
N LEU A 197 -2.87 -5.51 8.18
CA LEU A 197 -3.33 -4.30 8.84
C LEU A 197 -3.20 -3.09 7.91
N SER A 198 -4.19 -2.19 7.96
CA SER A 198 -4.18 -0.98 7.15
C SER A 198 -2.92 -0.17 7.40
N LYS A 199 -2.23 0.20 6.33
CA LYS A 199 -1.05 1.08 6.36
C LYS A 199 -1.48 2.53 6.58
N ASN A 200 -0.58 3.36 7.11
CA ASN A 200 -0.76 4.81 7.27
C ASN A 200 -1.95 5.18 8.18
N ARG A 201 -2.37 4.27 9.05
CA ARG A 201 -3.48 4.48 9.99
C ARG A 201 -2.99 4.31 11.42
N ILE A 202 -3.50 5.15 12.32
CA ILE A 202 -3.25 5.06 13.75
C ILE A 202 -4.12 3.92 14.32
N ILE A 203 -3.46 2.93 14.92
CA ILE A 203 -4.11 1.82 15.61
C ILE A 203 -3.66 1.87 17.07
N VAL A 204 -4.61 1.89 17.98
CA VAL A 204 -4.35 1.85 19.42
C VAL A 204 -4.36 0.40 19.87
N GLU A 205 -3.28 -0.04 20.48
CA GLU A 205 -3.11 -1.41 20.94
C GLU A 205 -2.44 -1.49 22.30
N THR A 206 -2.62 -2.61 22.98
CA THR A 206 -1.94 -2.89 24.24
C THR A 206 -0.67 -3.69 23.97
N ASP A 207 0.47 -3.22 24.48
CA ASP A 207 1.75 -3.93 24.39
C ASP A 207 1.76 -5.18 25.31
N ARG A 208 2.70 -6.08 25.10
CA ARG A 208 2.91 -7.29 25.92
C ARG A 208 3.08 -7.02 27.41
N LEU A 209 3.53 -5.82 27.78
CA LEU A 209 3.70 -5.34 29.15
C LEU A 209 2.45 -4.74 29.76
N GLY A 210 1.31 -4.74 29.02
CA GLY A 210 0.05 -4.13 29.44
C GLY A 210 0.02 -2.60 29.31
N CYS A 211 0.99 -2.00 28.61
CA CYS A 211 0.99 -0.57 28.32
C CYS A 211 0.17 -0.27 27.06
N ILE A 212 -0.66 0.75 27.11
CA ILE A 212 -1.45 1.21 25.96
C ILE A 212 -0.57 2.08 25.06
N GLY A 213 -0.65 1.89 23.76
CA GLY A 213 0.10 2.67 22.82
C GLY A 213 -0.58 2.80 21.47
N ALA A 214 -0.23 3.84 20.72
CA ALA A 214 -0.65 4.03 19.34
C ALA A 214 0.47 3.62 18.38
N THR A 215 0.12 2.79 17.41
CA THR A 215 1.04 2.27 16.40
C THR A 215 0.63 2.75 15.02
N VAL A 216 1.60 3.17 14.21
CA VAL A 216 1.41 3.46 12.79
C VAL A 216 2.44 2.70 11.97
N GLN A 217 1.96 1.93 11.00
CA GLN A 217 2.78 1.37 9.94
C GLN A 217 2.80 2.35 8.77
N SER A 218 3.83 3.18 8.75
CA SER A 218 4.03 4.14 7.68
C SER A 218 4.64 3.46 6.46
N SER A 219 4.02 3.59 5.32
CA SER A 219 4.47 2.99 4.07
C SER A 219 4.32 3.97 2.92
N THR A 220 5.42 4.22 2.22
CA THR A 220 5.49 4.89 0.93
C THR A 220 5.96 3.88 -0.12
N GLN A 221 6.11 4.28 -1.37
CA GLN A 221 6.64 3.42 -2.43
C GLN A 221 8.08 2.97 -2.15
N GLU A 222 8.88 3.84 -1.52
CA GLU A 222 10.31 3.60 -1.29
C GLU A 222 10.63 3.09 0.12
N LYS A 223 9.88 3.55 1.14
CA LYS A 223 10.22 3.36 2.54
C LYS A 223 9.05 2.81 3.34
N LYS A 224 9.38 1.90 4.25
CA LYS A 224 8.44 1.36 5.24
C LYS A 224 9.04 1.54 6.63
N SER A 225 8.25 2.12 7.54
CA SER A 225 8.65 2.30 8.93
C SER A 225 7.49 2.03 9.88
N LYS A 226 7.80 1.61 11.10
CA LYS A 226 6.81 1.40 12.14
C LYS A 226 7.14 2.31 13.31
N THR A 227 6.20 3.19 13.64
CA THR A 227 6.32 4.14 14.74
C THR A 227 5.34 3.75 15.84
N HIS A 228 5.82 3.66 17.07
CA HIS A 228 5.01 3.39 18.24
C HIS A 228 5.09 4.56 19.22
N ILE A 229 3.96 4.98 19.74
CA ILE A 229 3.87 5.87 20.90
C ILE A 229 3.29 5.04 22.03
N VAL A 230 3.98 4.97 23.15
CA VAL A 230 3.61 4.13 24.29
C VAL A 230 3.41 5.00 25.52
N PHE A 231 2.30 4.78 26.20
CA PHE A 231 2.02 5.34 27.52
C PHE A 231 2.55 4.40 28.58
N GLY A 232 3.65 4.78 29.20
CA GLY A 232 4.29 3.99 30.24
C GLY A 232 3.51 3.95 31.55
N LYS A 233 3.81 2.96 32.40
CA LYS A 233 3.20 2.83 33.73
C LYS A 233 3.44 4.04 34.64
N ASN A 234 4.47 4.83 34.35
CA ASN A 234 4.84 6.03 35.09
C ASN A 234 4.09 7.29 34.59
N GLY A 235 3.07 7.15 33.73
CA GLY A 235 2.36 8.28 33.13
C GLY A 235 3.16 9.02 32.05
N ARG A 236 4.30 8.51 31.60
CA ARG A 236 5.16 9.14 30.61
C ARG A 236 4.90 8.60 29.22
N VAL A 237 4.91 9.48 28.23
CA VAL A 237 4.70 9.13 26.84
C VAL A 237 6.01 9.14 26.10
N SER A 238 6.40 7.99 25.55
CA SER A 238 7.61 7.83 24.78
C SER A 238 7.34 7.32 23.36
N LEU A 239 8.22 7.72 22.43
CA LEU A 239 8.22 7.25 21.04
C LEU A 239 9.28 6.15 20.89
N LYS A 240 8.84 4.99 20.39
CA LYS A 240 9.67 3.85 20.04
C LYS A 240 9.79 3.73 18.54
N HIS A 241 11.02 3.62 18.06
CA HIS A 241 11.29 3.41 16.64
C HIS A 241 12.51 2.51 16.44
N ASN A 242 12.49 1.67 15.38
CA ASN A 242 13.61 0.76 15.12
C ASN A 242 14.94 1.44 14.86
N SER A 243 14.91 2.66 14.32
CA SER A 243 16.12 3.47 14.05
C SER A 243 16.67 4.18 15.28
N LEU A 244 16.01 4.09 16.43
CA LEU A 244 16.48 4.67 17.69
C LEU A 244 17.04 3.58 18.61
N THR A 245 18.07 3.93 19.39
CA THR A 245 18.68 3.03 20.37
C THR A 245 17.87 2.94 21.65
N ILE A 246 17.19 4.01 22.00
CA ILE A 246 16.35 4.14 23.21
C ILE A 246 15.00 4.73 22.85
N ASP A 247 14.04 4.56 23.75
CA ASP A 247 12.76 5.24 23.67
C ASP A 247 12.95 6.74 23.97
N VAL A 248 12.44 7.61 23.10
CA VAL A 248 12.61 9.07 23.24
C VAL A 248 11.31 9.68 23.73
N PRO A 249 11.34 10.56 24.77
CA PRO A 249 10.16 11.30 25.21
C PRO A 249 9.52 12.08 24.05
N VAL A 250 8.19 12.00 23.93
CA VAL A 250 7.45 12.61 22.80
C VAL A 250 7.67 14.11 22.72
N CYS A 251 7.72 14.81 23.85
CA CYS A 251 7.95 16.25 23.86
C CYS A 251 9.30 16.65 23.22
N ILE A 252 10.35 15.82 23.37
CA ILE A 252 11.64 16.08 22.70
C ILE A 252 11.50 15.94 21.18
N ILE A 253 10.74 14.94 20.72
CA ILE A 253 10.47 14.78 19.29
C ILE A 253 9.71 15.98 18.72
N MET A 254 8.72 16.48 19.46
CA MET A 254 7.93 17.66 19.03
C MET A 254 8.80 18.93 19.01
N LYS A 255 9.69 19.11 20.00
CA LYS A 255 10.66 20.22 20.02
C LYS A 255 11.63 20.14 18.84
N ALA A 256 12.14 18.95 18.52
CA ALA A 256 13.00 18.73 17.35
C ALA A 256 12.28 19.05 16.02
N MET A 257 10.97 18.84 15.97
CA MET A 257 10.12 19.20 14.82
C MET A 257 9.79 20.71 14.75
N GLY A 258 10.24 21.51 15.72
CA GLY A 258 10.08 22.96 15.72
C GLY A 258 8.96 23.48 16.63
N VAL A 259 8.29 22.66 17.42
CA VAL A 259 7.32 23.09 18.44
C VAL A 259 8.08 23.22 19.77
N GLU A 260 8.73 24.39 20.00
CA GLU A 260 9.59 24.58 21.16
C GLU A 260 8.80 24.86 22.45
N SER A 261 7.65 25.50 22.34
CA SER A 261 6.83 25.88 23.50
C SER A 261 6.09 24.69 24.10
N ASP A 262 6.31 24.42 25.38
CA ASP A 262 5.60 23.37 26.11
C ASP A 262 4.08 23.65 26.17
N LYS A 263 3.67 24.92 26.18
CA LYS A 263 2.28 25.33 26.10
C LYS A 263 1.65 24.91 24.78
N GLU A 264 2.34 25.17 23.67
CA GLU A 264 1.87 24.78 22.33
C GLU A 264 1.79 23.25 22.19
N ILE A 265 2.76 22.51 22.74
CA ILE A 265 2.73 21.06 22.79
C ILE A 265 1.48 20.57 23.53
N CYS A 266 1.19 21.14 24.71
CA CYS A 266 -0.02 20.80 25.47
C CYS A 266 -1.31 21.14 24.70
N GLU A 267 -1.37 22.30 24.05
CA GLU A 267 -2.53 22.70 23.23
C GLU A 267 -2.76 21.75 22.05
N LEU A 268 -1.69 21.32 21.36
CA LEU A 268 -1.78 20.37 20.25
C LEU A 268 -2.24 18.98 20.68
N VAL A 269 -1.77 18.50 21.84
CA VAL A 269 -2.06 17.15 22.34
C VAL A 269 -3.41 17.12 23.07
N CYS A 270 -3.60 18.00 24.06
CA CYS A 270 -4.70 17.95 25.00
C CYS A 270 -5.87 18.87 24.58
N GLY A 271 -5.58 19.94 23.80
CA GLY A 271 -6.55 20.99 23.56
C GLY A 271 -6.92 21.69 24.89
N ASN A 272 -8.23 21.85 25.12
CA ASN A 272 -8.75 22.52 26.33
C ASN A 272 -9.26 21.55 27.41
N ASP A 273 -8.97 20.23 27.28
CA ASP A 273 -9.44 19.21 28.23
C ASP A 273 -8.45 19.06 29.40
N SER A 274 -8.86 19.45 30.60
CA SER A 274 -8.04 19.36 31.82
C SER A 274 -7.65 17.93 32.19
N ALA A 275 -8.50 16.95 31.91
CA ALA A 275 -8.22 15.55 32.22
C ALA A 275 -7.07 14.97 31.32
N TYR A 276 -6.95 15.45 30.09
CA TYR A 276 -5.80 15.09 29.24
C TYR A 276 -4.51 15.78 29.70
N LEU A 277 -4.61 17.03 30.21
CA LEU A 277 -3.47 17.75 30.74
C LEU A 277 -2.88 17.04 31.97
N GLU A 278 -3.71 16.57 32.90
CA GLU A 278 -3.28 15.80 34.07
C GLU A 278 -2.49 14.53 33.67
N LEU A 279 -3.01 13.77 32.70
CA LEU A 279 -2.36 12.55 32.22
C LEU A 279 -1.05 12.83 31.44
N PHE A 280 -0.95 13.99 30.80
CA PHE A 280 0.23 14.36 29.99
C PHE A 280 1.31 15.13 30.79
N ALA A 281 0.98 15.68 31.95
CA ALA A 281 1.87 16.51 32.78
C ALA A 281 3.21 15.83 33.07
N SER A 282 3.21 14.55 33.44
CA SER A 282 4.42 13.80 33.73
C SER A 282 5.41 13.72 32.54
N SER A 283 4.90 13.78 31.31
CA SER A 283 5.73 13.78 30.09
C SER A 283 6.43 15.13 29.87
N VAL A 284 5.74 16.22 30.22
CA VAL A 284 6.29 17.58 30.14
C VAL A 284 7.36 17.78 31.22
N GLU A 285 7.08 17.35 32.46
CA GLU A 285 8.04 17.39 33.57
C GLU A 285 9.32 16.61 33.27
N GLU A 286 9.22 15.44 32.65
CA GLU A 286 10.37 14.66 32.22
C GLU A 286 11.27 15.45 31.29
N THR A 287 10.70 16.11 30.30
CA THR A 287 11.47 16.92 29.34
C THR A 287 12.09 18.16 29.99
N ALA A 288 11.39 18.81 30.90
CA ALA A 288 11.92 19.93 31.68
C ALA A 288 13.11 19.49 32.54
N SER A 289 13.04 18.29 33.15
CA SER A 289 14.15 17.74 33.94
C SER A 289 15.41 17.45 33.13
N MET A 290 15.27 17.18 31.82
CA MET A 290 16.39 16.96 30.89
C MET A 290 17.02 18.26 30.38
N ASN A 291 16.49 19.43 30.72
CA ASN A 291 16.95 20.76 30.28
C ASN A 291 17.00 20.93 28.73
N ILE A 292 16.14 20.23 27.99
CA ILE A 292 16.05 20.33 26.55
C ILE A 292 14.91 21.28 26.20
N SER A 293 15.24 22.54 25.89
CA SER A 293 14.22 23.59 25.59
C SER A 293 14.20 24.02 24.14
N THR A 294 15.34 23.89 23.40
CA THR A 294 15.47 24.40 22.03
C THR A 294 15.43 23.28 21.00
N LYS A 295 15.01 23.62 19.75
CA LYS A 295 15.04 22.73 18.59
C LYS A 295 16.43 22.11 18.38
N LYS A 296 17.49 22.91 18.48
CA LYS A 296 18.87 22.45 18.26
C LYS A 296 19.29 21.39 19.29
N ALA A 297 19.04 21.65 20.57
CA ALA A 297 19.37 20.69 21.64
C ALA A 297 18.58 19.38 21.51
N ALA A 298 17.32 19.47 21.08
CA ALA A 298 16.49 18.29 20.82
C ALA A 298 17.02 17.46 19.62
N LEU A 299 17.44 18.12 18.53
CA LEU A 299 18.05 17.45 17.38
C LEU A 299 19.38 16.77 17.73
N GLU A 300 20.24 17.43 18.51
CA GLU A 300 21.50 16.86 19.00
C GLU A 300 21.24 15.62 19.87
N PHE A 301 20.25 15.69 20.76
CA PHE A 301 19.86 14.57 21.61
C PHE A 301 19.38 13.37 20.78
N ILE A 302 18.49 13.59 19.79
CA ILE A 302 17.99 12.53 18.93
C ILE A 302 19.11 11.95 18.08
N GLY A 303 19.95 12.80 17.46
CA GLY A 303 21.04 12.36 16.61
C GLY A 303 22.05 11.47 17.32
N ALA A 304 22.33 11.77 18.61
CA ALA A 304 23.18 10.91 19.44
C ALA A 304 22.56 9.52 19.69
N LYS A 305 21.24 9.35 19.51
CA LYS A 305 20.51 8.10 19.77
C LYS A 305 20.07 7.38 18.49
N VAL A 306 20.36 7.91 17.31
CA VAL A 306 20.13 7.23 16.05
C VAL A 306 21.03 6.02 15.91
N LYS A 307 20.48 4.87 15.53
CA LYS A 307 21.27 3.69 15.20
C LYS A 307 22.00 3.91 13.88
N ARG A 308 23.31 3.81 13.90
CA ARG A 308 24.10 3.83 12.68
C ARG A 308 23.84 2.58 11.86
N GLN A 309 23.31 2.77 10.65
CA GLN A 309 23.16 1.65 9.72
C GLN A 309 24.53 1.31 9.12
N PHE A 310 24.98 0.10 9.36
CA PHE A 310 26.14 -0.45 8.68
C PHE A 310 25.74 -0.87 7.27
N ASN A 311 26.10 -0.06 6.28
CA ASN A 311 25.98 -0.45 4.88
C ASN A 311 27.25 -1.22 4.46
N PRO A 312 27.18 -2.55 4.25
CA PRO A 312 28.37 -3.36 3.92
C PRO A 312 29.00 -3.02 2.57
N GLY A 313 28.34 -2.25 1.72
CA GLY A 313 28.82 -1.81 0.40
C GLY A 313 29.62 -0.51 0.39
N ASN A 314 29.48 0.33 1.40
CA ASN A 314 30.15 1.64 1.45
C ASN A 314 31.19 1.65 2.55
N ARG A 315 32.45 1.33 2.20
CA ARG A 315 33.61 1.31 3.13
C ARG A 315 34.02 2.70 3.67
N ILE A 316 33.39 3.76 3.19
CA ILE A 316 33.67 5.13 3.66
C ILE A 316 32.50 5.54 4.55
N MET A 317 32.68 5.41 5.86
CA MET A 317 31.79 6.05 6.84
C MET A 317 31.98 7.56 6.74
N VAL A 318 31.16 8.24 5.97
CA VAL A 318 31.03 9.69 6.07
C VAL A 318 30.37 9.94 7.44
N LYS A 319 31.12 10.45 8.39
CA LYS A 319 30.61 10.89 9.69
C LYS A 319 29.69 12.09 9.43
N LYS A 320 28.38 11.84 9.34
CA LYS A 320 27.38 12.93 9.32
C LYS A 320 27.34 13.55 10.72
N GLU A 321 27.05 14.83 10.78
CA GLU A 321 26.81 15.49 12.06
C GLU A 321 25.54 14.89 12.73
N PRO A 322 25.48 14.82 14.07
CA PRO A 322 24.31 14.27 14.77
C PRO A 322 23.01 14.98 14.38
N ILE A 323 23.07 16.27 14.10
CA ILE A 323 21.93 17.08 13.68
C ILE A 323 21.41 16.61 12.31
N ASP A 324 22.29 16.35 11.35
CA ASP A 324 21.92 15.88 10.01
C ASP A 324 21.31 14.48 10.05
N GLU A 325 21.84 13.59 10.92
CA GLU A 325 21.27 12.25 11.13
C GLU A 325 19.87 12.34 11.73
N ALA A 326 19.64 13.26 12.68
CA ALA A 326 18.33 13.51 13.25
C ALA A 326 17.35 14.09 12.23
N LEU A 327 17.76 15.06 11.43
CA LEU A 327 16.94 15.65 10.36
C LEU A 327 16.55 14.61 9.32
N THR A 328 17.50 13.77 8.89
CA THR A 328 17.21 12.68 7.95
C THR A 328 16.20 11.67 8.54
N LEU A 329 16.35 11.32 9.84
CA LEU A 329 15.39 10.45 10.53
C LEU A 329 13.98 11.07 10.54
N LEU A 330 13.86 12.34 10.93
CA LEU A 330 12.59 13.02 11.05
C LEU A 330 11.94 13.29 9.69
N ALA A 331 12.73 13.65 8.66
CA ALA A 331 12.23 13.95 7.33
C ALA A 331 11.79 12.70 6.58
N GLU A 332 12.61 11.66 6.59
CA GLU A 332 12.46 10.54 5.66
C GLU A 332 11.94 9.24 6.27
N ILE A 333 12.26 8.98 7.54
CA ILE A 333 12.01 7.67 8.16
C ILE A 333 10.81 7.71 9.09
N LEU A 334 10.76 8.70 9.99
CA LEU A 334 9.66 8.83 10.93
C LEU A 334 8.41 9.32 10.20
N LEU A 335 7.31 8.55 10.28
CA LEU A 335 6.07 8.87 9.60
C LEU A 335 6.29 9.23 8.12
N ALA A 336 6.96 8.35 7.38
CA ALA A 336 7.34 8.57 5.99
C ALA A 336 6.18 8.94 5.05
N HIS A 337 4.94 8.55 5.39
CA HIS A 337 3.74 8.85 4.61
C HIS A 337 3.24 10.31 4.76
N VAL A 338 3.72 11.02 5.80
CA VAL A 338 3.38 12.43 5.97
C VAL A 338 4.44 13.27 5.25
N PRO A 339 4.06 14.00 4.20
CA PRO A 339 5.01 14.79 3.43
C PRO A 339 5.62 15.91 4.28
N VAL A 340 6.88 16.20 4.00
CA VAL A 340 7.61 17.32 4.58
C VAL A 340 7.89 18.30 3.45
N GLU A 341 7.41 19.52 3.60
CA GLU A 341 7.69 20.60 2.68
C GLU A 341 9.04 21.21 3.05
N CYS A 342 9.83 21.56 2.05
CA CYS A 342 11.05 22.33 2.23
C CYS A 342 10.79 23.77 1.81
N ASP A 343 11.14 24.70 2.67
CA ASP A 343 11.06 26.13 2.36
C ASP A 343 12.13 26.51 1.33
N GLU A 344 12.02 27.69 0.73
CA GLU A 344 12.98 28.23 -0.25
C GLU A 344 14.43 28.27 0.27
N ASN A 345 14.61 28.32 1.57
CA ASN A 345 15.91 28.29 2.26
C ASN A 345 16.45 26.87 2.51
N GLY A 346 15.72 25.82 2.09
CA GLY A 346 16.10 24.43 2.34
C GLY A 346 15.78 23.93 3.75
N GLU A 347 15.07 24.69 4.58
CA GLU A 347 14.62 24.24 5.89
C GLU A 347 13.39 23.36 5.77
N HIS A 348 13.37 22.26 6.54
CA HIS A 348 12.25 21.34 6.60
C HIS A 348 11.12 21.87 7.49
N ASN A 349 9.92 21.97 6.93
CA ASN A 349 8.71 22.27 7.69
C ASN A 349 8.07 20.98 8.23
N PHE A 350 8.23 20.71 9.52
CA PHE A 350 7.71 19.51 10.18
C PHE A 350 6.31 19.71 10.80
N ARG A 351 5.62 20.82 10.54
CA ARG A 351 4.33 21.12 11.18
C ARG A 351 3.30 19.99 11.02
N ALA A 352 3.16 19.45 9.82
CA ALA A 352 2.22 18.35 9.55
C ALA A 352 2.56 17.09 10.37
N LYS A 353 3.85 16.75 10.49
CA LYS A 353 4.29 15.59 11.32
C LYS A 353 4.09 15.82 12.80
N SER A 354 4.35 17.03 13.31
CA SER A 354 4.12 17.36 14.72
C SER A 354 2.64 17.25 15.11
N VAL A 355 1.73 17.72 14.26
CA VAL A 355 0.28 17.55 14.44
C VAL A 355 -0.12 16.08 14.42
N TYR A 356 0.47 15.28 13.50
CA TYR A 356 0.19 13.86 13.43
C TYR A 356 0.68 13.10 14.70
N VAL A 357 1.86 13.43 15.19
CA VAL A 357 2.38 12.88 16.46
C VAL A 357 1.48 13.28 17.63
N ALA A 358 1.06 14.55 17.71
CA ALA A 358 0.12 15.01 18.73
C ALA A 358 -1.20 14.24 18.69
N LEU A 359 -1.74 13.96 17.49
CA LEU A 359 -2.94 13.15 17.33
C LEU A 359 -2.74 11.71 17.82
N MET A 360 -1.58 11.10 17.56
CA MET A 360 -1.25 9.76 18.07
C MET A 360 -1.22 9.75 19.59
N VAL A 361 -0.57 10.75 20.22
CA VAL A 361 -0.51 10.92 21.68
C VAL A 361 -1.91 11.09 22.25
N ARG A 362 -2.72 11.96 21.65
CA ARG A 362 -4.10 12.21 22.07
C ARG A 362 -4.96 10.95 22.07
N ARG A 363 -4.86 10.14 21.00
CA ARG A 363 -5.57 8.85 20.92
C ARG A 363 -5.11 7.86 21.98
N THR A 364 -3.80 7.84 22.29
CA THR A 364 -3.25 7.00 23.37
C THR A 364 -3.81 7.42 24.73
N ILE A 365 -3.80 8.73 25.04
CA ILE A 365 -4.34 9.27 26.29
C ILE A 365 -5.84 9.02 26.39
N GLN A 366 -6.59 9.19 25.30
CA GLN A 366 -8.01 8.90 25.24
C GLN A 366 -8.30 7.44 25.59
N ALA A 367 -7.57 6.50 25.01
CA ALA A 367 -7.73 5.08 25.30
C ALA A 367 -7.41 4.76 26.78
N VAL A 368 -6.42 5.43 27.38
CA VAL A 368 -6.14 5.31 28.81
C VAL A 368 -7.29 5.84 29.66
N LYS A 369 -7.83 7.01 29.31
CA LYS A 369 -8.98 7.65 30.02
C LYS A 369 -10.25 6.79 29.93
N ASP A 370 -10.51 6.18 28.75
CA ASP A 370 -11.69 5.36 28.49
C ASP A 370 -11.59 3.93 29.07
N GLY A 371 -10.64 3.70 29.99
CA GLY A 371 -10.50 2.42 30.70
C GLY A 371 -9.80 1.30 29.89
N GLY A 372 -9.01 1.67 28.92
CA GLY A 372 -8.21 0.72 28.13
C GLY A 372 -8.92 0.18 26.89
N ILE A 373 -9.87 0.92 26.34
CA ILE A 373 -10.54 0.56 25.09
C ILE A 373 -9.51 0.69 23.96
N VAL A 374 -9.16 -0.44 23.37
CA VAL A 374 -8.19 -0.54 22.25
C VAL A 374 -8.89 -0.93 20.96
N ASP A 375 -8.25 -0.62 19.84
CA ASP A 375 -8.74 -1.03 18.53
C ASP A 375 -8.60 -2.56 18.37
N ASP A 376 -9.66 -3.20 17.85
CA ASP A 376 -9.62 -4.62 17.51
C ASP A 376 -8.83 -4.81 16.20
N ARG A 377 -7.74 -5.58 16.30
CA ARG A 377 -6.90 -5.92 15.13
C ARG A 377 -7.61 -6.87 14.17
N ASP A 378 -8.57 -7.63 14.65
CA ASP A 378 -9.32 -8.59 13.84
C ASP A 378 -10.55 -7.98 13.17
N PHE A 379 -10.89 -6.75 13.57
CA PHE A 379 -11.96 -6.01 12.90
C PHE A 379 -11.62 -5.73 11.44
N ILE A 380 -12.51 -6.12 10.53
CA ILE A 380 -12.29 -6.01 9.08
C ILE A 380 -12.00 -4.57 8.62
N GLY A 381 -12.55 -3.56 9.31
CA GLY A 381 -12.29 -2.15 9.01
C GLY A 381 -10.86 -1.69 9.29
N ASN A 382 -10.08 -2.47 10.06
CA ASN A 382 -8.67 -2.21 10.36
C ASN A 382 -7.72 -2.99 9.43
N LYS A 383 -8.26 -3.76 8.49
CA LYS A 383 -7.50 -4.62 7.60
C LYS A 383 -7.58 -4.15 6.15
N ARG A 384 -6.56 -4.47 5.40
CA ARG A 384 -6.48 -4.28 3.95
C ARG A 384 -6.22 -5.63 3.30
N LEU A 385 -6.91 -5.88 2.19
CA LEU A 385 -6.66 -7.03 1.33
C LEU A 385 -5.74 -6.59 0.20
N GLU A 386 -4.62 -7.30 0.04
CA GLU A 386 -3.66 -7.10 -1.04
C GLU A 386 -3.58 -8.36 -1.90
N LEU A 387 -3.54 -8.15 -3.21
CA LEU A 387 -3.35 -9.19 -4.23
C LEU A 387 -1.97 -9.08 -4.86
#